data_c2921fafc4f1b0a12be52097a7ac49b8
#
_entry.id   c2921fafc4f1b0a12be52097a7ac49b8
#
_cell.length_a   1.000
_cell.length_b   1.000
_cell.length_c   1.000
_cell.angle_alpha   90.00
_cell.angle_beta   90.00
_cell.angle_gamma   90.00
#
_symmetry.space_group_name_H-M   'P 1'
#
loop_
_entity.id
_entity.type
_entity.pdbx_description
1 polymer ?
#
loop_
_entity_poly.entity_id
_entity_poly.type
_entity_poly.pdbx_seq_one_letter_code
_entity_poly.pdbx_strand_id
1 'polypeptide(L)'
;EKQGQELYAQIITEGKEHNEAVAQKLDQAISNVDEREKILKNEKDALEKAQKETKSVQSNVEKIEDKKIQKQAKKVEEAYKNRYDAFQKMNESYVKSMAIEKELYAKLKVKETKLKEISENVKEVNKLTEEMKKEKEKFNRYTKEYNEGKLAFYKEAKIKIKEQK
;
A
#
# COMPACT_ATOMS: atom_id res chain seq x y z
N GLU A 1 2.71 10.97 0.13
CA GLU A 1 4.02 10.39 0.53
C GLU A 1 5.17 11.39 0.37
N LYS A 2 5.36 12.04 -0.79
CA LYS A 2 6.48 12.95 -1.03
C LYS A 2 6.51 14.10 -0.04
N GLN A 3 5.38 14.77 0.20
CA GLN A 3 5.27 15.86 1.18
C GLN A 3 5.60 15.39 2.60
N GLY A 4 5.18 14.20 3.00
CA GLY A 4 5.51 13.63 4.31
C GLY A 4 7.00 13.36 4.47
N GLN A 5 7.67 12.87 3.41
CA GLN A 5 9.12 12.66 3.41
C GLN A 5 9.90 13.98 3.49
N GLU A 6 9.45 15.02 2.80
CA GLU A 6 10.04 16.36 2.84
C GLU A 6 9.93 16.99 4.24
N LEU A 7 8.73 16.91 4.84
CA LEU A 7 8.48 17.39 6.21
C LEU A 7 9.33 16.64 7.23
N TYR A 8 9.40 15.31 7.12
CA TYR A 8 10.24 14.47 7.98
C TYR A 8 11.71 14.88 7.91
N ALA A 9 12.25 15.03 6.70
CA ALA A 9 13.64 15.45 6.51
C ALA A 9 13.93 16.83 7.14
N GLN A 10 13.02 17.78 6.98
CA GLN A 10 13.14 19.12 7.57
C GLN A 10 13.09 19.05 9.10
N ILE A 11 12.16 18.29 9.68
CA ILE A 11 12.03 18.13 11.14
C ILE A 11 13.29 17.51 11.75
N ILE A 12 13.85 16.46 11.12
CA ILE A 12 15.07 15.81 11.62
C ILE A 12 16.28 16.75 11.53
N THR A 13 16.35 17.58 10.51
CA THR A 13 17.44 18.53 10.31
C THR A 13 17.36 19.73 11.27
N GLU A 14 16.16 20.26 11.49
CA GLU A 14 15.90 21.47 12.29
C GLU A 14 15.49 21.17 13.73
N GLY A 15 15.12 19.93 14.04
CA GLY A 15 14.49 19.51 15.31
C GLY A 15 15.36 19.63 16.56
N LYS A 16 16.61 20.12 16.44
CA LYS A 16 17.44 20.49 17.60
C LYS A 16 17.05 21.84 18.18
N GLU A 17 16.34 22.67 17.43
CA GLU A 17 15.88 23.98 17.85
C GLU A 17 14.37 23.88 18.13
N HIS A 18 13.99 23.66 19.39
CA HIS A 18 12.59 23.70 19.81
C HIS A 18 12.01 25.12 19.66
N ASN A 19 11.72 25.51 18.43
CA ASN A 19 11.12 26.79 18.12
C ASN A 19 9.70 26.61 17.55
N GLU A 20 8.96 27.69 17.45
CA GLU A 20 7.58 27.70 16.97
C GLU A 20 7.45 27.17 15.53
N ALA A 21 8.46 27.41 14.68
CA ALA A 21 8.48 26.91 13.30
C ALA A 21 8.57 25.37 13.24
N VAL A 22 9.34 24.75 14.14
CA VAL A 22 9.42 23.29 14.27
C VAL A 22 8.08 22.73 14.77
N ALA A 23 7.44 23.37 15.74
CA ALA A 23 6.13 22.97 16.23
C ALA A 23 5.08 22.96 15.12
N GLN A 24 5.02 24.00 14.28
CA GLN A 24 4.11 24.09 13.14
C GLN A 24 4.38 22.99 12.09
N LYS A 25 5.66 22.67 11.81
CA LYS A 25 6.01 21.57 10.88
C LYS A 25 5.58 20.21 11.43
N LEU A 26 5.69 19.99 12.73
CA LEU A 26 5.22 18.76 13.39
C LEU A 26 3.69 18.62 13.29
N ASP A 27 2.94 19.72 13.45
CA ASP A 27 1.49 19.71 13.27
C ASP A 27 1.09 19.40 11.82
N GLN A 28 1.79 19.98 10.86
CA GLN A 28 1.60 19.66 9.44
C GLN A 28 1.93 18.21 9.12
N ALA A 29 2.98 17.65 9.72
CA ALA A 29 3.35 16.25 9.53
C ALA A 29 2.29 15.31 10.09
N ILE A 30 1.74 15.58 11.27
CA ILE A 30 0.63 14.80 11.87
C ILE A 30 -0.60 14.88 10.97
N SER A 31 -1.00 16.08 10.53
CA SER A 31 -2.12 16.26 9.61
C SER A 31 -1.94 15.48 8.30
N ASN A 32 -0.71 15.46 7.76
CA ASN A 32 -0.39 14.66 6.57
C ASN A 32 -0.55 13.16 6.81
N VAL A 33 -0.18 12.65 8.00
CA VAL A 33 -0.42 11.25 8.36
C VAL A 33 -1.91 10.95 8.42
N ASP A 34 -2.72 11.84 9.03
CA ASP A 34 -4.18 11.68 9.10
C ASP A 34 -4.85 11.63 7.72
N GLU A 35 -4.38 12.44 6.78
CA GLU A 35 -4.85 12.40 5.39
C GLU A 35 -4.47 11.10 4.69
N ARG A 36 -3.24 10.63 4.88
CA ARG A 36 -2.77 9.35 4.32
C ARG A 36 -3.57 8.17 4.88
N GLU A 37 -3.91 8.16 6.16
CA GLU A 37 -4.78 7.14 6.76
C GLU A 37 -6.16 7.08 6.11
N LYS A 38 -6.77 8.23 5.83
CA LYS A 38 -8.08 8.30 5.14
C LYS A 38 -8.00 7.73 3.73
N ILE A 39 -6.97 8.11 2.97
CA ILE A 39 -6.76 7.61 1.61
C ILE A 39 -6.57 6.10 1.63
N LEU A 40 -5.69 5.60 2.50
CA LEU A 40 -5.39 4.18 2.62
C LEU A 40 -6.61 3.35 3.00
N LYS A 41 -7.46 3.87 3.89
CA LYS A 41 -8.73 3.23 4.24
C LYS A 41 -9.64 3.11 3.02
N ASN A 42 -9.79 4.17 2.24
CA ASN A 42 -10.61 4.15 1.02
C ASN A 42 -10.07 3.15 -0.02
N GLU A 43 -8.75 3.09 -0.20
CA GLU A 43 -8.11 2.10 -1.10
C GLU A 43 -8.34 0.68 -0.62
N LYS A 44 -8.21 0.42 0.68
CA LYS A 44 -8.48 -0.87 1.29
C LYS A 44 -9.93 -1.30 1.07
N ASP A 45 -10.89 -0.41 1.38
CA ASP A 45 -12.32 -0.68 1.23
C ASP A 45 -12.69 -1.00 -0.23
N ALA A 46 -12.11 -0.27 -1.20
CA ALA A 46 -12.30 -0.52 -2.63
C ALA A 46 -11.75 -1.90 -3.07
N LEU A 47 -10.56 -2.27 -2.60
CA LEU A 47 -9.95 -3.56 -2.92
C LEU A 47 -10.65 -4.73 -2.23
N GLU A 48 -11.12 -4.57 -0.99
CA GLU A 48 -11.92 -5.58 -0.31
C GLU A 48 -13.26 -5.81 -1.00
N LYS A 49 -13.89 -4.74 -1.50
CA LYS A 49 -15.11 -4.84 -2.31
C LYS A 49 -14.86 -5.62 -3.60
N ALA A 50 -13.82 -5.26 -4.33
CA ALA A 50 -13.42 -5.98 -5.54
C ALA A 50 -13.10 -7.47 -5.24
N GLN A 51 -12.42 -7.76 -4.12
CA GLN A 51 -12.14 -9.13 -3.69
C GLN A 51 -13.39 -9.96 -3.41
N LYS A 52 -14.43 -9.34 -2.83
CA LYS A 52 -15.73 -10.04 -2.62
C LYS A 52 -16.39 -10.41 -3.95
N GLU A 53 -16.32 -9.53 -4.93
CA GLU A 53 -16.86 -9.79 -6.26
C GLU A 53 -16.13 -10.92 -6.99
N THR A 54 -14.81 -11.08 -6.79
CA THR A 54 -14.04 -12.15 -7.43
C THR A 54 -14.36 -13.54 -6.90
N LYS A 55 -14.96 -13.69 -5.70
CA LYS A 55 -15.39 -14.99 -5.19
C LYS A 55 -16.44 -15.65 -6.08
N SER A 56 -17.30 -14.87 -6.71
CA SER A 56 -18.29 -15.38 -7.67
C SER A 56 -17.65 -15.85 -8.98
N VAL A 57 -16.50 -15.24 -9.35
CA VAL A 57 -15.76 -15.61 -10.56
C VAL A 57 -15.13 -16.99 -10.41
N GLN A 58 -14.60 -17.34 -9.24
CA GLN A 58 -13.96 -18.63 -8.99
C GLN A 58 -14.88 -19.80 -9.30
N SER A 59 -16.14 -19.76 -8.83
CA SER A 59 -17.11 -20.80 -9.11
C SER A 59 -17.47 -20.93 -10.60
N ASN A 60 -17.33 -19.87 -11.37
CA ASN A 60 -17.54 -19.87 -12.81
C ASN A 60 -16.34 -20.40 -13.58
N VAL A 61 -15.13 -20.13 -13.11
CA VAL A 61 -13.88 -20.67 -13.70
C VAL A 61 -13.88 -22.19 -13.64
N GLU A 62 -14.38 -22.80 -12.56
CA GLU A 62 -14.47 -24.25 -12.42
C GLU A 62 -15.47 -24.89 -13.40
N LYS A 63 -16.47 -24.15 -13.88
CA LYS A 63 -17.47 -24.60 -14.84
C LYS A 63 -17.03 -24.51 -16.29
N ILE A 64 -15.85 -23.96 -16.59
CA ILE A 64 -15.32 -23.87 -17.94
C ILE A 64 -14.94 -25.27 -18.43
N GLU A 65 -15.62 -25.76 -19.46
CA GLU A 65 -15.42 -27.10 -20.02
C GLU A 65 -14.10 -27.22 -20.79
N ASP A 66 -13.75 -26.19 -21.57
CA ASP A 66 -12.48 -26.16 -22.31
C ASP A 66 -11.32 -26.04 -21.34
N LYS A 67 -10.52 -27.11 -21.26
CA LYS A 67 -9.38 -27.22 -20.33
C LYS A 67 -8.29 -26.18 -20.56
N LYS A 68 -8.12 -25.69 -21.79
CA LYS A 68 -7.14 -24.69 -22.13
C LYS A 68 -7.59 -23.32 -21.66
N ILE A 69 -8.85 -22.97 -21.92
CA ILE A 69 -9.48 -21.74 -21.44
C ILE A 69 -9.51 -21.75 -19.88
N GLN A 70 -9.92 -22.87 -19.28
CA GLN A 70 -9.94 -23.02 -17.83
C GLN A 70 -8.57 -22.79 -17.18
N LYS A 71 -7.49 -23.34 -17.78
CA LYS A 71 -6.11 -23.16 -17.32
C LYS A 71 -5.68 -21.69 -17.38
N GLN A 72 -6.07 -20.96 -18.41
CA GLN A 72 -5.77 -19.52 -18.50
C GLN A 72 -6.57 -18.72 -17.46
N ALA A 73 -7.84 -19.02 -17.27
CA ALA A 73 -8.67 -18.39 -16.25
C ALA A 73 -8.09 -18.58 -14.83
N LYS A 74 -7.64 -19.80 -14.48
CA LYS A 74 -6.98 -20.09 -13.20
C LYS A 74 -5.70 -19.30 -12.99
N LYS A 75 -4.89 -19.07 -14.03
CA LYS A 75 -3.70 -18.20 -13.93
C LYS A 75 -4.06 -16.76 -13.62
N VAL A 76 -5.12 -16.24 -14.23
CA VAL A 76 -5.62 -14.89 -13.95
C VAL A 76 -6.08 -14.76 -12.50
N GLU A 77 -6.81 -15.76 -12.03
CA GLU A 77 -7.30 -15.83 -10.65
C GLU A 77 -6.13 -15.87 -9.64
N GLU A 78 -5.12 -16.71 -9.90
CA GLU A 78 -3.92 -16.81 -9.06
C GLU A 78 -3.13 -15.49 -9.02
N ALA A 79 -2.93 -14.85 -10.17
CA ALA A 79 -2.26 -13.55 -10.24
C ALA A 79 -3.05 -12.47 -9.48
N TYR A 80 -4.38 -12.48 -9.56
CA TYR A 80 -5.22 -11.57 -8.78
C TYR A 80 -5.10 -11.81 -7.28
N LYS A 81 -5.14 -13.07 -6.84
CA LYS A 81 -4.97 -13.44 -5.43
C LYS A 81 -3.61 -12.98 -4.89
N ASN A 82 -2.55 -13.30 -5.62
CA ASN A 82 -1.19 -12.89 -5.21
C ASN A 82 -1.04 -11.36 -5.14
N ARG A 83 -1.67 -10.63 -6.08
CA ARG A 83 -1.75 -9.17 -6.06
C ARG A 83 -2.46 -8.66 -4.80
N TYR A 84 -3.59 -9.26 -4.46
CA TYR A 84 -4.36 -8.88 -3.28
C TYR A 84 -3.57 -9.15 -1.99
N ASP A 85 -2.93 -10.32 -1.87
CA ASP A 85 -2.11 -10.68 -0.71
C ASP A 85 -0.92 -9.71 -0.53
N ALA A 86 -0.26 -9.33 -1.63
CA ALA A 86 0.81 -8.32 -1.59
C ALA A 86 0.29 -6.95 -1.14
N PHE A 87 -0.90 -6.54 -1.60
CA PHE A 87 -1.54 -5.32 -1.14
C PHE A 87 -1.84 -5.36 0.37
N GLN A 88 -2.39 -6.46 0.88
CA GLN A 88 -2.71 -6.59 2.31
C GLN A 88 -1.45 -6.41 3.18
N LYS A 89 -0.35 -7.07 2.83
CA LYS A 89 0.92 -6.95 3.55
C LYS A 89 1.49 -5.52 3.49
N MET A 90 1.44 -4.90 2.31
CA MET A 90 1.85 -3.51 2.14
C MET A 90 1.00 -2.58 3.02
N ASN A 91 -0.33 -2.76 3.01
CA ASN A 91 -1.27 -1.98 3.81
C ASN A 91 -1.02 -2.14 5.32
N GLU A 92 -0.77 -3.36 5.80
CA GLU A 92 -0.46 -3.62 7.21
C GLU A 92 0.82 -2.90 7.66
N SER A 93 1.89 -2.99 6.88
CA SER A 93 3.14 -2.29 7.18
C SER A 93 2.96 -0.77 7.14
N TYR A 94 2.12 -0.26 6.21
CA TYR A 94 1.85 1.16 6.09
C TYR A 94 1.06 1.71 7.29
N VAL A 95 0.02 1.01 7.73
CA VAL A 95 -0.75 1.38 8.94
C VAL A 95 0.15 1.42 10.17
N LYS A 96 1.01 0.42 10.34
CA LYS A 96 1.99 0.40 11.45
C LYS A 96 2.97 1.56 11.36
N SER A 97 3.50 1.86 10.18
CA SER A 97 4.42 2.98 9.97
C SER A 97 3.77 4.32 10.33
N MET A 98 2.54 4.57 9.90
CA MET A 98 1.81 5.81 10.22
C MET A 98 1.57 5.97 11.73
N ALA A 99 1.26 4.90 12.45
CA ALA A 99 1.11 4.94 13.90
C ALA A 99 2.42 5.34 14.59
N ILE A 100 3.55 4.77 14.14
CA ILE A 100 4.88 5.10 14.68
C ILE A 100 5.32 6.52 14.29
N GLU A 101 4.99 6.97 13.07
CA GLU A 101 5.23 8.36 12.64
C GLU A 101 4.49 9.36 13.55
N LYS A 102 3.23 9.11 13.89
CA LYS A 102 2.46 9.96 14.83
C LYS A 102 3.11 9.98 16.22
N GLU A 103 3.52 8.82 16.72
CA GLU A 103 4.23 8.71 18.00
C GLU A 103 5.56 9.48 17.96
N LEU A 104 6.33 9.34 16.89
CA LEU A 104 7.57 10.06 16.67
C LEU A 104 7.36 11.57 16.68
N TYR A 105 6.36 12.08 15.95
CA TYR A 105 6.07 13.52 15.91
C TYR A 105 5.57 14.04 17.26
N ALA A 106 4.78 13.25 17.99
CA ALA A 106 4.38 13.59 19.35
C ALA A 106 5.58 13.67 20.31
N LYS A 107 6.50 12.71 20.23
CA LYS A 107 7.75 12.70 21.04
C LYS A 107 8.64 13.88 20.72
N LEU A 108 8.75 14.28 19.44
CA LEU A 108 9.54 15.43 19.03
C LEU A 108 9.00 16.78 19.53
N LYS A 109 7.72 16.84 19.92
CA LYS A 109 7.14 18.02 20.58
C LYS A 109 7.58 18.17 22.05
N VAL A 110 8.00 17.08 22.69
CA VAL A 110 8.37 17.04 24.09
C VAL A 110 9.88 17.20 24.23
N LYS A 111 10.32 18.31 24.83
CA LYS A 111 11.73 18.66 24.97
C LYS A 111 12.56 17.62 25.74
N GLU A 112 11.92 16.96 26.71
CA GLU A 112 12.55 15.98 27.61
C GLU A 112 12.66 14.58 26.97
N THR A 113 12.13 14.37 25.75
CA THR A 113 12.19 13.07 25.09
C THR A 113 13.64 12.67 24.80
N LYS A 114 13.99 11.46 25.22
CA LYS A 114 15.34 10.93 25.02
C LYS A 114 15.63 10.64 23.54
N LEU A 115 16.80 11.05 23.07
CA LEU A 115 17.25 10.78 21.70
C LEU A 115 17.19 9.29 21.33
N LYS A 116 17.36 8.39 22.31
CA LYS A 116 17.25 6.95 22.08
C LYS A 116 15.84 6.55 21.62
N GLU A 117 14.80 7.07 22.24
CA GLU A 117 13.41 6.77 21.91
C GLU A 117 13.04 7.27 20.50
N ILE A 118 13.52 8.47 20.14
CA ILE A 118 13.37 9.03 18.80
C ILE A 118 14.08 8.13 17.78
N SER A 119 15.32 7.72 18.07
CA SER A 119 16.11 6.85 17.18
C SER A 119 15.45 5.48 16.96
N GLU A 120 14.79 4.92 17.98
CA GLU A 120 14.08 3.64 17.89
C GLU A 120 12.87 3.77 16.97
N ASN A 121 12.05 4.82 17.10
CA ASN A 121 10.92 5.08 16.20
C ASN A 121 11.39 5.27 14.75
N VAL A 122 12.47 6.03 14.52
CA VAL A 122 13.04 6.26 13.18
C VAL A 122 13.49 4.94 12.55
N LYS A 123 14.17 4.08 13.30
CA LYS A 123 14.61 2.76 12.80
C LYS A 123 13.43 1.89 12.40
N GLU A 124 12.37 1.88 13.21
CA GLU A 124 11.20 1.05 12.91
C GLU A 124 10.42 1.60 11.70
N VAL A 125 10.25 2.91 11.55
CA VAL A 125 9.68 3.53 10.35
C VAL A 125 10.47 3.15 9.11
N ASN A 126 11.81 3.23 9.16
CA ASN A 126 12.66 2.87 8.03
C ASN A 126 12.53 1.38 7.67
N LYS A 127 12.48 0.48 8.66
CA LYS A 127 12.28 -0.95 8.45
C LYS A 127 10.94 -1.23 7.76
N LEU A 128 9.85 -0.65 8.27
CA LEU A 128 8.51 -0.79 7.68
C LEU A 128 8.46 -0.21 6.26
N THR A 129 9.18 0.88 6.00
CA THR A 129 9.31 1.47 4.65
C THR A 129 9.96 0.49 3.67
N GLU A 130 11.01 -0.21 4.09
CA GLU A 130 11.64 -1.23 3.23
C GLU A 130 10.74 -2.46 3.01
N GLU A 131 9.97 -2.86 4.00
CA GLU A 131 8.95 -3.92 3.85
C GLU A 131 7.87 -3.49 2.84
N MET A 132 7.36 -2.26 2.95
CA MET A 132 6.38 -1.70 2.00
C MET A 132 6.91 -1.65 0.57
N LYS A 133 8.17 -1.26 0.36
CA LYS A 133 8.80 -1.25 -0.98
C LYS A 133 8.81 -2.64 -1.60
N LYS A 134 9.20 -3.66 -0.85
CA LYS A 134 9.23 -5.05 -1.31
C LYS A 134 7.83 -5.55 -1.70
N GLU A 135 6.82 -5.28 -0.88
CA GLU A 135 5.46 -5.70 -1.18
C GLU A 135 4.86 -4.89 -2.35
N LYS A 136 5.21 -3.59 -2.50
CA LYS A 136 4.85 -2.77 -3.67
C LYS A 136 5.42 -3.33 -4.98
N GLU A 137 6.66 -3.79 -4.97
CA GLU A 137 7.27 -4.45 -6.13
C GLU A 137 6.52 -5.73 -6.50
N LYS A 138 6.15 -6.55 -5.52
CA LYS A 138 5.32 -7.75 -5.73
C LYS A 138 3.94 -7.39 -6.28
N PHE A 139 3.28 -6.38 -5.70
CA PHE A 139 1.98 -5.89 -6.15
C PHE A 139 2.03 -5.45 -7.62
N ASN A 140 3.06 -4.68 -8.00
CA ASN A 140 3.25 -4.21 -9.37
C ASN A 140 3.49 -5.38 -10.34
N ARG A 141 4.33 -6.34 -9.96
CA ARG A 141 4.59 -7.55 -10.75
C ARG A 141 3.30 -8.35 -10.95
N TYR A 142 2.56 -8.64 -9.90
CA TYR A 142 1.31 -9.39 -10.00
C TYR A 142 0.21 -8.61 -10.73
N THR A 143 0.22 -7.27 -10.68
CA THR A 143 -0.65 -6.43 -11.50
C THR A 143 -0.36 -6.61 -12.99
N LYS A 144 0.91 -6.66 -13.37
CA LYS A 144 1.33 -6.95 -14.74
C LYS A 144 0.90 -8.36 -15.17
N GLU A 145 1.22 -9.37 -14.37
CA GLU A 145 0.84 -10.77 -14.64
C GLU A 145 -0.68 -10.94 -14.78
N TYR A 146 -1.47 -10.28 -13.93
CA TYR A 146 -2.92 -10.25 -14.00
C TYR A 146 -3.42 -9.64 -15.32
N ASN A 147 -2.89 -8.49 -15.73
CA ASN A 147 -3.30 -7.81 -16.97
C ASN A 147 -2.93 -8.62 -18.20
N GLU A 148 -1.72 -9.16 -18.26
CA GLU A 148 -1.26 -10.02 -19.37
C GLU A 148 -2.07 -11.32 -19.43
N GLY A 149 -2.29 -11.95 -18.28
CA GLY A 149 -3.09 -13.17 -18.17
C GLY A 149 -4.54 -12.95 -18.60
N LYS A 150 -5.14 -11.83 -18.24
CA LYS A 150 -6.49 -11.44 -18.63
C LYS A 150 -6.61 -11.27 -20.17
N LEU A 151 -5.64 -10.61 -20.79
CA LEU A 151 -5.59 -10.46 -22.24
C LEU A 151 -5.43 -11.81 -22.95
N ALA A 152 -4.56 -12.68 -22.43
CA ALA A 152 -4.37 -14.03 -22.96
C ALA A 152 -5.64 -14.88 -22.83
N PHE A 153 -6.34 -14.80 -21.69
CA PHE A 153 -7.63 -15.45 -21.47
C PHE A 153 -8.70 -14.98 -22.47
N TYR A 154 -8.84 -13.66 -22.66
CA TYR A 154 -9.81 -13.13 -23.63
C TYR A 154 -9.53 -13.58 -25.06
N LYS A 155 -8.26 -13.61 -25.46
CA LYS A 155 -7.84 -14.09 -26.78
C LYS A 155 -8.19 -15.59 -26.97
N GLU A 156 -7.86 -16.42 -25.98
CA GLU A 156 -8.15 -17.86 -26.03
C GLU A 156 -9.65 -18.15 -26.03
N ALA A 157 -10.41 -17.44 -25.21
CA ALA A 157 -11.87 -17.55 -25.13
C ALA A 157 -12.61 -16.85 -26.28
N LYS A 158 -11.89 -16.24 -27.26
CA LYS A 158 -12.44 -15.49 -28.39
C LYS A 158 -13.40 -14.36 -27.97
N ILE A 159 -13.17 -13.77 -26.79
CA ILE A 159 -13.96 -12.65 -26.26
C ILE A 159 -13.48 -11.36 -26.95
N LYS A 160 -14.39 -10.65 -27.62
CA LYS A 160 -14.10 -9.34 -28.21
C LYS A 160 -14.02 -8.28 -27.12
N ILE A 161 -12.86 -7.63 -26.99
CA ILE A 161 -12.66 -6.49 -26.10
C ILE A 161 -13.03 -5.23 -26.87
N LYS A 162 -13.97 -4.43 -26.32
CA LYS A 162 -14.16 -3.05 -26.81
C LYS A 162 -13.03 -2.20 -26.24
N GLU A 163 -12.16 -1.69 -27.09
CA GLU A 163 -11.21 -0.66 -26.67
C GLU A 163 -12.01 0.56 -26.22
N GLN A 164 -11.88 0.91 -24.96
CA GLN A 164 -12.34 2.23 -24.49
C GLN A 164 -11.35 3.25 -25.04
N LYS A 165 -11.85 4.11 -25.95
CA LYS A 165 -11.13 5.29 -26.43
C LYS A 165 -11.00 6.34 -25.33
#